data_6d8251c2b51449a6d84dbd6b330723a4
#
_entry.id   6d8251c2b51449a6d84dbd6b330723a4
#
_cell.length_a   1.000
_cell.length_b   1.000
_cell.length_c   1.000
_cell.angle_alpha   90.00
_cell.angle_beta   90.00
_cell.angle_gamma   90.00
#
_symmetry.space_group_name_H-M   'P 1'
#
loop_
_entity.id
_entity.type
_entity.pdbx_description
1 polymer ?
#
loop_
_entity_poly.entity_id
_entity_poly.type
_entity_poly.pdbx_seq_one_letter_code
_entity_poly.pdbx_strand_id
1 'polypeptide(L)'
;MTKTHTERPEGKRRAPKDREPKASTTSNRRISPPRPSSRGDASRQGAHEKAGGAGLSHSAPGAVVSRRAADRLRRGHLWVYASDVESITLPDAETPPALVPVADSRGLLLGTALYSPTSQIALRLVSREAIGEAEWLELMASRLRQAVGRRKPMLDGENDACRLCFSEADELPGVIVDKYGPLIILQLLARGLDSTAVREKCVRVLREEMAPAAIVERPDPRVRELEGLAAPSQEPLWLADAGAKVASTRFRLNGLSFHYDANAGQKTGAFLDQHANYAAARDWARRLGATGRALDVCCYQGGFALHLAEVCRRVTGVDTSRASLEVAEKNLEANRPRLAAEVDWVEGDAFAILRDWSDAGESFDAIVLDPPAFAKAKRAVEGALRGYKELNLRALRMVRPGGLLVTCSCSHHVGWAELEAAVAAAAADAARRVRLLERRGAAPDHPVVLNLPETEYLKCLVLEVE
;
A
#
# COMPACT_ATOMS: atom_id res chain seq x y z
N MET A 1 5.47 -71.95 -3.98
CA MET A 1 5.06 -72.89 -2.99
C MET A 1 4.38 -72.20 -1.86
N THR A 2 3.11 -72.42 -1.80
CA THR A 2 2.09 -72.63 -0.75
C THR A 2 1.73 -71.36 0.03
N LYS A 3 0.62 -70.74 -0.27
CA LYS A 3 -0.82 -70.78 0.09
C LYS A 3 -1.08 -71.12 1.57
N THR A 4 -1.83 -70.23 2.23
CA THR A 4 -3.15 -70.42 2.91
C THR A 4 -3.50 -69.15 3.65
N HIS A 5 -4.55 -68.47 3.35
CA HIS A 5 -6.00 -68.51 3.65
C HIS A 5 -6.34 -68.72 5.14
N THR A 6 -7.10 -67.77 5.73
CA THR A 6 -8.42 -67.89 6.38
C THR A 6 -8.71 -66.63 7.16
N GLU A 7 -9.73 -65.93 6.83
CA GLU A 7 -11.17 -65.92 7.15
C GLU A 7 -11.55 -64.96 8.33
N ARG A 8 -12.52 -64.12 8.01
CA ARG A 8 -13.32 -63.27 8.93
C ARG A 8 -14.31 -64.15 9.73
N PRO A 9 -14.95 -63.60 10.79
CA PRO A 9 -16.33 -63.20 10.58
C PRO A 9 -16.80 -61.90 11.23
N GLU A 10 -17.96 -61.48 10.72
CA GLU A 10 -18.83 -60.36 11.04
C GLU A 10 -19.50 -60.45 12.42
N GLY A 11 -19.88 -59.30 12.97
CA GLY A 11 -20.78 -59.22 14.10
C GLY A 11 -21.46 -57.83 14.18
N LYS A 12 -22.67 -57.72 13.60
CA LYS A 12 -23.63 -56.62 13.72
C LYS A 12 -24.18 -56.55 15.17
N ARG A 13 -24.43 -55.34 15.68
CA ARG A 13 -25.65 -54.93 16.45
C ARG A 13 -25.60 -53.45 16.81
N ARG A 14 -26.47 -52.68 16.20
CA ARG A 14 -27.64 -51.88 16.62
C ARG A 14 -27.45 -50.94 17.82
N ALA A 15 -27.77 -49.68 17.52
CA ALA A 15 -28.03 -48.54 18.44
C ALA A 15 -29.28 -48.78 19.33
N PRO A 16 -29.44 -47.95 20.36
CA PRO A 16 -30.74 -47.34 20.58
C PRO A 16 -30.70 -45.81 20.65
N LYS A 17 -31.86 -45.27 20.26
CA LYS A 17 -32.34 -43.90 20.27
C LYS A 17 -32.69 -43.40 21.68
N ASP A 18 -32.86 -42.08 21.69
CA ASP A 18 -33.75 -41.24 22.52
C ASP A 18 -33.21 -40.67 23.83
N ARG A 19 -33.07 -39.33 23.88
CA ARG A 19 -34.01 -38.38 24.53
C ARG A 19 -33.46 -36.97 24.60
N GLU A 20 -34.18 -36.07 23.93
CA GLU A 20 -34.13 -34.62 24.22
C GLU A 20 -34.71 -34.31 25.58
N PRO A 21 -34.30 -33.24 26.24
CA PRO A 21 -35.17 -32.47 27.09
C PRO A 21 -35.44 -31.05 26.61
N LYS A 22 -36.68 -30.71 26.75
CA LYS A 22 -37.44 -29.54 26.34
C LYS A 22 -36.88 -28.19 26.80
N ALA A 23 -37.04 -27.22 25.92
CA ALA A 23 -36.88 -25.80 26.17
C ALA A 23 -37.75 -25.27 27.30
N SER A 24 -37.19 -24.40 28.14
CA SER A 24 -37.96 -23.49 28.99
C SER A 24 -37.85 -22.06 28.42
N THR A 25 -39.02 -21.57 28.02
CA THR A 25 -39.28 -20.21 27.56
C THR A 25 -39.18 -19.24 28.72
N THR A 26 -38.28 -18.28 28.66
CA THR A 26 -38.40 -17.04 29.44
C THR A 26 -38.55 -15.86 28.49
N SER A 27 -39.70 -15.28 28.63
CA SER A 27 -40.24 -14.07 28.01
C SER A 27 -39.35 -12.86 28.30
N ASN A 28 -38.77 -12.23 27.32
CA ASN A 28 -38.19 -10.90 27.45
C ASN A 28 -39.10 -9.87 26.74
N ARG A 29 -39.76 -9.08 27.58
CA ARG A 29 -40.58 -7.93 27.18
C ARG A 29 -39.73 -6.89 26.47
N ARG A 30 -40.14 -6.56 25.24
CA ARG A 30 -39.67 -5.36 24.52
C ARG A 30 -40.30 -4.13 25.20
N ILE A 31 -39.48 -3.21 25.62
CA ILE A 31 -39.86 -1.86 26.03
C ILE A 31 -39.75 -0.98 24.77
N SER A 32 -40.86 -0.48 24.30
CA SER A 32 -40.96 0.53 23.23
C SER A 32 -40.89 1.93 23.86
N PRO A 33 -40.18 2.90 23.27
CA PRO A 33 -40.20 4.28 23.75
C PRO A 33 -41.45 5.02 23.32
N PRO A 34 -41.95 6.02 24.10
CA PRO A 34 -43.21 6.71 23.84
C PRO A 34 -43.15 7.69 22.68
N ARG A 35 -44.28 7.80 21.96
CA ARG A 35 -44.51 8.81 20.93
C ARG A 35 -44.79 10.17 21.59
N PRO A 36 -44.24 11.29 21.07
CA PRO A 36 -44.71 12.60 21.48
C PRO A 36 -45.97 13.01 20.74
N SER A 37 -46.90 13.59 21.48
CA SER A 37 -48.18 14.11 21.05
C SER A 37 -48.04 15.41 20.24
N SER A 38 -48.92 15.52 19.23
CA SER A 38 -49.16 16.70 18.42
C SER A 38 -49.79 17.84 19.24
N ARG A 39 -49.29 19.05 19.11
CA ARG A 39 -50.03 20.35 19.08
C ARG A 39 -49.10 21.52 18.85
N GLY A 40 -49.47 22.39 17.92
CA GLY A 40 -48.99 23.79 17.89
C GLY A 40 -48.61 24.29 16.51
N ASP A 41 -49.59 24.72 15.74
CA ASP A 41 -49.50 25.59 14.56
C ASP A 41 -48.75 26.88 14.91
N ALA A 42 -47.69 27.24 14.14
CA ALA A 42 -47.31 28.63 13.96
C ALA A 42 -46.46 28.75 12.68
N SER A 43 -47.09 29.38 11.70
CA SER A 43 -46.52 29.85 10.45
C SER A 43 -45.19 30.59 10.61
N ARG A 44 -44.09 30.15 9.99
CA ARG A 44 -43.00 30.99 9.49
C ARG A 44 -42.61 30.47 8.12
N GLN A 45 -43.03 31.18 7.08
CA GLN A 45 -42.47 31.11 5.73
C GLN A 45 -41.00 31.57 5.81
N GLY A 46 -40.09 30.62 5.63
CA GLY A 46 -38.69 30.86 5.36
C GLY A 46 -38.37 30.11 4.05
N ALA A 47 -38.15 30.87 2.99
CA ALA A 47 -37.77 30.37 1.69
C ALA A 47 -36.41 29.62 1.82
N HIS A 48 -36.46 28.27 1.80
CA HIS A 48 -35.32 27.47 1.41
C HIS A 48 -35.41 27.33 -0.12
N GLU A 49 -34.62 28.13 -0.82
CA GLU A 49 -34.23 27.83 -2.19
C GLU A 49 -33.57 26.44 -2.21
N LYS A 50 -34.31 25.49 -2.77
CA LYS A 50 -33.73 24.22 -3.20
C LYS A 50 -32.75 24.55 -4.33
N ALA A 51 -31.45 24.45 -4.06
CA ALA A 51 -30.45 24.33 -5.12
C ALA A 51 -30.85 23.13 -5.98
N GLY A 52 -31.44 23.42 -7.13
CA GLY A 52 -31.83 22.44 -8.13
C GLY A 52 -30.56 21.78 -8.64
N GLY A 53 -30.35 20.51 -8.36
CA GLY A 53 -29.27 19.73 -8.95
C GLY A 53 -29.43 19.76 -10.48
N ALA A 54 -28.47 20.39 -11.17
CA ALA A 54 -28.40 20.39 -12.63
C ALA A 54 -28.21 18.93 -13.10
N GLY A 55 -29.25 18.32 -13.64
CA GLY A 55 -29.17 17.02 -14.29
C GLY A 55 -28.46 17.16 -15.65
N LEU A 56 -27.57 16.24 -15.99
CA LEU A 56 -27.05 16.14 -17.34
C LEU A 56 -28.18 15.68 -18.28
N SER A 57 -28.41 16.43 -19.36
CA SER A 57 -29.29 15.95 -20.44
C SER A 57 -28.62 14.76 -21.14
N HIS A 58 -29.36 13.80 -21.67
CA HIS A 58 -28.85 12.62 -22.38
C HIS A 58 -27.95 12.97 -23.59
N SER A 59 -27.93 14.21 -24.03
CA SER A 59 -27.12 14.72 -25.14
C SER A 59 -25.89 15.54 -24.68
N ALA A 60 -25.73 15.81 -23.37
CA ALA A 60 -24.60 16.57 -22.89
C ALA A 60 -23.34 15.67 -22.80
N PRO A 61 -22.14 16.20 -23.14
CA PRO A 61 -20.90 15.47 -22.94
C PRO A 61 -20.72 15.01 -21.51
N GLY A 62 -20.36 13.72 -21.31
CA GLY A 62 -20.13 13.14 -19.99
C GLY A 62 -20.26 11.62 -19.96
N ALA A 63 -20.02 11.04 -18.82
CA ALA A 63 -20.13 9.60 -18.57
C ALA A 63 -21.33 9.28 -17.68
N VAL A 64 -22.10 8.26 -18.07
CA VAL A 64 -23.16 7.67 -17.24
C VAL A 64 -22.63 6.37 -16.66
N VAL A 65 -22.77 6.21 -15.35
CA VAL A 65 -22.23 5.06 -14.63
C VAL A 65 -23.32 4.20 -14.01
N SER A 66 -23.03 2.91 -13.84
CA SER A 66 -23.93 1.94 -13.23
C SER A 66 -24.35 2.37 -11.82
N ARG A 67 -25.53 1.92 -11.38
CA ARG A 67 -26.02 2.16 -10.02
C ARG A 67 -24.99 1.75 -8.96
N ARG A 68 -24.32 0.60 -9.16
CA ARG A 68 -23.27 0.11 -8.25
C ARG A 68 -22.11 1.09 -8.13
N ALA A 69 -21.63 1.63 -9.25
CA ALA A 69 -20.56 2.63 -9.24
C ALA A 69 -21.01 3.94 -8.62
N ALA A 70 -22.22 4.43 -8.96
CA ALA A 70 -22.79 5.63 -8.37
C ALA A 70 -22.89 5.53 -6.84
N ASP A 71 -23.34 4.38 -6.32
CA ASP A 71 -23.44 4.15 -4.87
C ASP A 71 -22.05 4.09 -4.20
N ARG A 72 -21.03 3.54 -4.86
CA ARG A 72 -19.63 3.60 -4.37
C ARG A 72 -19.11 5.04 -4.34
N LEU A 73 -19.28 5.78 -5.41
CA LEU A 73 -18.90 7.20 -5.47
C LEU A 73 -19.56 8.00 -4.34
N ARG A 74 -20.88 7.84 -4.10
CA ARG A 74 -21.60 8.52 -3.01
C ARG A 74 -21.05 8.19 -1.62
N ARG A 75 -20.49 6.99 -1.44
CA ARG A 75 -19.83 6.57 -0.18
C ARG A 75 -18.41 7.08 -0.04
N GLY A 76 -17.90 7.84 -1.02
CA GLY A 76 -16.57 8.44 -0.97
C GLY A 76 -15.49 7.72 -1.76
N HIS A 77 -15.82 6.62 -2.46
CA HIS A 77 -14.89 5.99 -3.39
C HIS A 77 -14.61 6.92 -4.59
N LEU A 78 -13.45 6.78 -5.23
CA LEU A 78 -13.03 7.67 -6.32
C LEU A 78 -12.98 6.99 -7.69
N TRP A 79 -12.99 5.65 -7.76
CA TRP A 79 -12.79 4.92 -9.01
C TRP A 79 -14.09 4.40 -9.61
N VAL A 80 -14.18 4.52 -10.94
CA VAL A 80 -15.16 3.81 -11.77
C VAL A 80 -14.39 2.92 -12.74
N TYR A 81 -14.67 1.63 -12.67
CA TYR A 81 -14.08 0.67 -13.59
C TYR A 81 -14.77 0.75 -14.96
N ALA A 82 -14.05 0.42 -16.03
CA ALA A 82 -14.59 0.44 -17.39
C ALA A 82 -15.88 -0.39 -17.54
N SER A 83 -16.00 -1.51 -16.82
CA SER A 83 -17.20 -2.35 -16.78
C SER A 83 -18.41 -1.71 -16.08
N ASP A 84 -18.20 -0.61 -15.36
CA ASP A 84 -19.24 0.13 -14.65
C ASP A 84 -19.68 1.42 -15.40
N VAL A 85 -19.07 1.73 -16.56
CA VAL A 85 -19.47 2.81 -17.44
C VAL A 85 -20.55 2.29 -18.38
N GLU A 86 -21.77 2.85 -18.30
CA GLU A 86 -22.91 2.46 -19.15
C GLU A 86 -22.87 3.16 -20.50
N SER A 87 -22.51 4.43 -20.51
CA SER A 87 -22.29 5.21 -21.73
C SER A 87 -21.33 6.36 -21.48
N ILE A 88 -20.69 6.81 -22.55
CA ILE A 88 -19.88 8.03 -22.55
C ILE A 88 -20.12 8.80 -23.84
N THR A 89 -20.40 10.09 -23.70
CA THR A 89 -20.52 11.02 -24.82
C THR A 89 -19.39 12.02 -24.71
N LEU A 90 -18.54 12.08 -25.72
CA LEU A 90 -17.37 12.97 -25.78
C LEU A 90 -17.61 14.07 -26.82
N PRO A 91 -17.08 15.29 -26.61
CA PRO A 91 -17.10 16.34 -27.61
C PRO A 91 -16.32 15.94 -28.88
N ASP A 92 -15.22 15.23 -28.69
CA ASP A 92 -14.41 14.64 -29.76
C ASP A 92 -13.94 13.25 -29.29
N ALA A 93 -14.21 12.23 -30.10
CA ALA A 93 -13.81 10.86 -29.79
C ALA A 93 -12.35 10.57 -30.14
N GLU A 94 -11.75 11.32 -31.08
CA GLU A 94 -10.35 11.15 -31.48
C GLU A 94 -9.39 11.77 -30.46
N THR A 95 -9.81 12.89 -29.85
CA THR A 95 -9.08 13.60 -28.80
C THR A 95 -9.90 13.65 -27.50
N PRO A 96 -9.98 12.55 -26.75
CA PRO A 96 -10.76 12.52 -25.53
C PRO A 96 -10.27 13.55 -24.51
N PRO A 97 -11.19 14.33 -23.89
CA PRO A 97 -10.81 15.31 -22.89
C PRO A 97 -10.21 14.65 -21.64
N ALA A 98 -9.37 15.39 -20.93
CA ALA A 98 -8.79 14.95 -19.66
C ALA A 98 -9.86 14.77 -18.57
N LEU A 99 -10.87 15.64 -18.58
CA LEU A 99 -11.94 15.68 -17.59
C LEU A 99 -13.30 15.44 -18.24
N VAL A 100 -14.14 14.64 -17.56
CA VAL A 100 -15.53 14.41 -17.98
C VAL A 100 -16.47 14.52 -16.78
N PRO A 101 -17.65 15.13 -16.94
CA PRO A 101 -18.73 15.05 -15.95
C PRO A 101 -19.20 13.60 -15.82
N VAL A 102 -19.56 13.20 -14.61
CA VAL A 102 -20.06 11.84 -14.30
C VAL A 102 -21.45 11.94 -13.69
N ALA A 103 -22.40 11.19 -14.24
CA ALA A 103 -23.77 11.12 -13.75
C ALA A 103 -24.21 9.67 -13.47
N ASP A 104 -25.21 9.50 -12.63
CA ASP A 104 -25.91 8.21 -12.50
C ASP A 104 -26.88 7.97 -13.67
N SER A 105 -27.45 6.76 -13.75
CA SER A 105 -28.42 6.37 -14.79
C SER A 105 -29.71 7.22 -14.85
N ARG A 106 -29.96 8.08 -13.87
CA ARG A 106 -31.06 9.04 -13.83
C ARG A 106 -30.65 10.43 -14.29
N GLY A 107 -29.38 10.62 -14.70
CA GLY A 107 -28.82 11.90 -15.11
C GLY A 107 -28.40 12.81 -13.94
N LEU A 108 -28.43 12.33 -12.69
CA LEU A 108 -28.00 13.12 -11.55
C LEU A 108 -26.47 13.20 -11.52
N LEU A 109 -25.92 14.40 -11.50
CA LEU A 109 -24.48 14.64 -11.43
C LEU A 109 -23.87 14.02 -10.16
N LEU A 110 -22.80 13.31 -10.33
CA LEU A 110 -21.96 12.73 -9.27
C LEU A 110 -20.65 13.51 -9.08
N GLY A 111 -20.26 14.28 -10.09
CA GLY A 111 -19.07 15.12 -10.08
C GLY A 111 -18.30 15.10 -11.39
N THR A 112 -17.03 15.48 -11.35
CA THR A 112 -16.10 15.49 -12.47
C THR A 112 -14.96 14.50 -12.22
N ALA A 113 -14.56 13.76 -13.25
CA ALA A 113 -13.50 12.74 -13.17
C ALA A 113 -12.43 12.93 -14.25
N LEU A 114 -11.20 12.52 -13.94
CA LEU A 114 -10.17 12.24 -14.94
C LEU A 114 -10.60 11.02 -15.77
N TYR A 115 -10.45 11.09 -17.08
CA TYR A 115 -10.85 10.03 -18.00
C TYR A 115 -9.64 9.31 -18.61
N SER A 116 -9.66 7.99 -18.56
CA SER A 116 -8.65 7.09 -19.13
C SER A 116 -9.34 6.01 -19.97
N PRO A 117 -9.46 6.18 -21.29
CA PRO A 117 -10.23 5.28 -22.17
C PRO A 117 -9.66 3.87 -22.25
N THR A 118 -8.36 3.69 -22.07
CA THR A 118 -7.65 2.40 -22.20
C THR A 118 -7.47 1.68 -20.86
N SER A 119 -7.69 2.38 -19.75
CA SER A 119 -7.47 1.86 -18.40
C SER A 119 -8.67 1.06 -17.90
N GLN A 120 -8.42 0.02 -17.09
CA GLN A 120 -9.49 -0.64 -16.33
C GLN A 120 -10.19 0.30 -15.35
N ILE A 121 -9.47 1.31 -14.80
CA ILE A 121 -10.04 2.40 -14.01
C ILE A 121 -10.33 3.55 -14.98
N ALA A 122 -11.51 3.48 -15.62
CA ALA A 122 -11.87 4.42 -16.68
C ALA A 122 -12.06 5.85 -16.18
N LEU A 123 -12.59 6.03 -14.96
CA LEU A 123 -12.83 7.34 -14.38
C LEU A 123 -12.29 7.42 -12.97
N ARG A 124 -11.60 8.52 -12.66
CA ARG A 124 -11.11 8.85 -11.32
C ARG A 124 -11.71 10.17 -10.88
N LEU A 125 -12.68 10.12 -9.97
CA LEU A 125 -13.41 11.30 -9.51
C LEU A 125 -12.46 12.28 -8.81
N VAL A 126 -12.46 13.53 -9.25
CA VAL A 126 -11.64 14.61 -8.70
C VAL A 126 -12.45 15.73 -8.05
N SER A 127 -13.73 15.84 -8.37
CA SER A 127 -14.64 16.81 -7.74
C SER A 127 -16.04 16.23 -7.65
N ARG A 128 -16.81 16.66 -6.64
CA ARG A 128 -18.25 16.36 -6.53
C ARG A 128 -19.10 17.34 -7.34
N GLU A 129 -18.49 18.38 -7.85
CA GLU A 129 -19.12 19.42 -8.64
C GLU A 129 -18.72 19.29 -10.11
N ALA A 130 -19.46 19.94 -11.00
CA ALA A 130 -19.05 20.13 -12.38
C ALA A 130 -17.98 21.22 -12.41
N ILE A 131 -16.75 20.84 -12.76
CA ILE A 131 -15.61 21.77 -12.86
C ILE A 131 -14.94 21.64 -14.22
N GLY A 132 -14.39 22.74 -14.70
CA GLY A 132 -13.54 22.77 -15.89
C GLY A 132 -12.06 22.60 -15.56
N GLU A 133 -11.22 22.71 -16.62
CA GLU A 133 -9.78 22.48 -16.51
C GLU A 133 -9.09 23.52 -15.60
N ALA A 134 -9.46 24.78 -15.72
CA ALA A 134 -8.87 25.85 -14.89
C ALA A 134 -9.16 25.65 -13.40
N GLU A 135 -10.42 25.31 -13.08
CA GLU A 135 -10.84 25.03 -11.70
C GLU A 135 -10.17 23.76 -11.16
N TRP A 136 -10.01 22.73 -12.01
CA TRP A 136 -9.26 21.54 -11.65
C TRP A 136 -7.80 21.84 -11.31
N LEU A 137 -7.11 22.64 -12.10
CA LEU A 137 -5.72 22.99 -11.84
C LEU A 137 -5.54 23.73 -10.50
N GLU A 138 -6.48 24.62 -10.15
CA GLU A 138 -6.45 25.30 -8.85
C GLU A 138 -6.80 24.35 -7.69
N LEU A 139 -7.78 23.48 -7.85
CA LEU A 139 -8.14 22.44 -6.88
C LEU A 139 -6.97 21.48 -6.64
N MET A 140 -6.31 21.02 -7.71
CA MET A 140 -5.12 20.18 -7.65
C MET A 140 -3.98 20.88 -6.89
N ALA A 141 -3.71 22.15 -7.19
CA ALA A 141 -2.69 22.93 -6.49
C ALA A 141 -2.99 23.06 -5.00
N SER A 142 -4.25 23.35 -4.65
CA SER A 142 -4.70 23.45 -3.26
C SER A 142 -4.50 22.12 -2.50
N ARG A 143 -4.93 21.01 -3.09
CA ARG A 143 -4.77 19.67 -2.49
C ARG A 143 -3.31 19.26 -2.36
N LEU A 144 -2.48 19.57 -3.37
CA LEU A 144 -1.05 19.29 -3.30
C LEU A 144 -0.36 20.07 -2.17
N ARG A 145 -0.71 21.37 -1.98
CA ARG A 145 -0.22 22.16 -0.83
C ARG A 145 -0.65 21.52 0.50
N GLN A 146 -1.91 21.10 0.61
CA GLN A 146 -2.40 20.42 1.81
C GLN A 146 -1.68 19.10 2.07
N ALA A 147 -1.45 18.28 1.04
CA ALA A 147 -0.72 17.03 1.14
C ALA A 147 0.71 17.26 1.64
N VAL A 148 1.43 18.20 1.03
CA VAL A 148 2.78 18.61 1.46
C VAL A 148 2.75 19.16 2.89
N GLY A 149 1.80 20.02 3.23
CA GLY A 149 1.67 20.61 4.57
C GLY A 149 1.49 19.55 5.66
N ARG A 150 0.76 18.46 5.39
CA ARG A 150 0.60 17.32 6.32
C ARG A 150 1.90 16.57 6.57
N ARG A 151 2.84 16.53 5.60
CA ARG A 151 4.10 15.76 5.67
C ARG A 151 5.31 16.59 6.11
N LYS A 152 5.27 17.92 5.96
CA LYS A 152 6.37 18.78 6.42
C LYS A 152 6.81 18.51 7.86
N PRO A 153 5.90 18.30 8.85
CA PRO A 153 6.30 17.98 10.22
C PRO A 153 6.99 16.62 10.39
N MET A 154 6.96 15.73 9.39
CA MET A 154 7.62 14.43 9.41
C MET A 154 9.10 14.52 8.95
N LEU A 155 9.48 15.67 8.39
CA LEU A 155 10.84 15.96 7.97
C LEU A 155 11.58 16.68 9.08
N ASP A 156 12.70 16.10 9.52
CA ASP A 156 13.51 16.59 10.64
C ASP A 156 15.00 16.30 10.44
N GLY A 157 15.80 16.38 11.51
CA GLY A 157 17.23 16.07 11.48
C GLY A 157 17.53 14.60 11.18
N GLU A 158 16.62 13.69 11.46
CA GLU A 158 16.78 12.25 11.29
C GLU A 158 16.10 11.74 9.99
N ASN A 159 15.15 12.50 9.46
CA ASN A 159 14.34 12.13 8.29
C ASN A 159 14.26 13.30 7.30
N ASP A 160 14.80 13.14 6.11
CA ASP A 160 14.70 14.12 5.03
C ASP A 160 14.11 13.53 3.74
N ALA A 161 13.50 12.35 3.87
CA ALA A 161 12.75 11.69 2.80
C ALA A 161 11.36 11.28 3.30
N CYS A 162 10.35 11.50 2.48
CA CYS A 162 8.98 11.05 2.72
C CYS A 162 8.14 11.13 1.44
N ARG A 163 6.99 10.44 1.42
CA ARG A 163 5.95 10.64 0.40
C ARG A 163 5.18 11.91 0.70
N LEU A 164 5.35 12.94 -0.13
CA LEU A 164 4.67 14.24 0.02
C LEU A 164 3.22 14.22 -0.46
N CYS A 165 2.89 13.34 -1.44
CA CYS A 165 1.54 13.15 -1.94
C CYS A 165 1.30 11.68 -2.26
N PHE A 166 0.22 11.12 -1.70
CA PHE A 166 -0.17 9.70 -1.85
C PHE A 166 -1.49 9.56 -2.61
N SER A 167 -1.51 10.01 -3.85
CA SER A 167 -2.56 9.73 -4.85
C SER A 167 -3.98 9.91 -4.29
N GLU A 168 -4.82 8.87 -4.36
CA GLU A 168 -6.20 8.86 -3.91
C GLU A 168 -6.36 9.26 -2.44
N ALA A 169 -5.40 8.91 -1.59
CA ALA A 169 -5.44 9.25 -0.18
C ALA A 169 -5.33 10.75 0.10
N ASP A 170 -4.80 11.51 -0.86
CA ASP A 170 -4.74 12.97 -0.83
C ASP A 170 -5.74 13.61 -1.81
N GLU A 171 -6.74 12.85 -2.27
CA GLU A 171 -7.74 13.28 -3.27
C GLU A 171 -7.13 13.78 -4.59
N LEU A 172 -5.94 13.29 -4.92
CA LEU A 172 -5.19 13.56 -6.15
C LEU A 172 -4.94 12.26 -6.93
N PRO A 173 -6.00 11.60 -7.43
CA PRO A 173 -5.89 10.29 -8.07
C PRO A 173 -4.81 10.25 -9.15
N GLY A 174 -3.85 9.35 -9.00
CA GLY A 174 -2.75 9.18 -9.94
C GLY A 174 -1.56 10.12 -9.75
N VAL A 175 -1.56 11.01 -8.75
CA VAL A 175 -0.42 11.87 -8.43
C VAL A 175 0.36 11.30 -7.25
N ILE A 176 1.63 10.98 -7.46
CA ILE A 176 2.56 10.58 -6.40
C ILE A 176 3.72 11.56 -6.39
N VAL A 177 4.08 12.01 -5.19
CA VAL A 177 5.24 12.89 -4.99
C VAL A 177 6.07 12.36 -3.85
N ASP A 178 7.32 11.98 -4.14
CA ASP A 178 8.29 11.53 -3.15
C ASP A 178 9.46 12.52 -3.05
N LYS A 179 9.92 12.74 -1.84
CA LYS A 179 11.11 13.55 -1.54
C LYS A 179 12.24 12.64 -1.08
N TYR A 180 13.43 12.87 -1.62
CA TYR A 180 14.68 12.21 -1.24
C TYR A 180 15.77 13.27 -1.04
N GLY A 181 16.01 13.69 0.20
CA GLY A 181 16.91 14.81 0.47
C GLY A 181 16.50 16.06 -0.32
N PRO A 182 17.37 16.60 -1.18
CA PRO A 182 17.07 17.79 -1.98
C PRO A 182 16.24 17.52 -3.24
N LEU A 183 15.98 16.23 -3.59
CA LEU A 183 15.26 15.85 -4.80
C LEU A 183 13.78 15.60 -4.54
N ILE A 184 12.94 15.98 -5.51
CA ILE A 184 11.54 15.57 -5.57
C ILE A 184 11.30 14.75 -6.82
N ILE A 185 10.61 13.63 -6.66
CA ILE A 185 10.21 12.73 -7.72
C ILE A 185 8.70 12.81 -7.87
N LEU A 186 8.25 13.17 -9.08
CA LEU A 186 6.86 13.25 -9.45
C LEU A 186 6.46 12.05 -10.30
N GLN A 187 5.32 11.44 -10.01
CA GLN A 187 4.67 10.47 -10.90
C GLN A 187 3.27 10.94 -11.24
N LEU A 188 2.96 10.98 -12.53
CA LEU A 188 1.63 11.24 -13.07
C LEU A 188 1.16 9.95 -13.76
N LEU A 189 0.26 9.22 -13.08
CA LEU A 189 -0.10 7.83 -13.39
C LEU A 189 -1.44 7.70 -14.12
N ALA A 190 -2.15 8.79 -14.39
CA ALA A 190 -3.42 8.78 -15.11
C ALA A 190 -3.32 9.62 -16.38
N ARG A 191 -3.96 9.16 -17.48
CA ARG A 191 -3.96 9.88 -18.75
C ARG A 191 -4.41 11.35 -18.59
N GLY A 192 -5.46 11.60 -17.83
CA GLY A 192 -5.98 12.96 -17.62
C GLY A 192 -5.02 13.91 -16.88
N LEU A 193 -3.90 13.40 -16.37
CA LEU A 193 -2.83 14.20 -15.76
C LEU A 193 -1.69 14.52 -16.74
N ASP A 194 -1.65 13.89 -17.93
CA ASP A 194 -0.53 13.99 -18.87
C ASP A 194 -0.64 15.27 -19.71
N SER A 195 -0.50 16.42 -19.07
CA SER A 195 -0.47 17.74 -19.75
C SER A 195 0.64 18.64 -19.20
N THR A 196 1.08 19.58 -20.04
CA THR A 196 2.07 20.59 -19.63
C THR A 196 1.54 21.44 -18.49
N ALA A 197 0.26 21.83 -18.53
CA ALA A 197 -0.37 22.65 -17.51
C ALA A 197 -0.36 21.98 -16.11
N VAL A 198 -0.63 20.66 -16.05
CA VAL A 198 -0.55 19.87 -14.82
C VAL A 198 0.90 19.83 -14.30
N ARG A 199 1.88 19.57 -15.16
CA ARG A 199 3.30 19.55 -14.77
C ARG A 199 3.76 20.90 -14.21
N GLU A 200 3.48 21.96 -14.92
CA GLU A 200 3.85 23.34 -14.51
C GLU A 200 3.19 23.71 -13.18
N LYS A 201 1.92 23.33 -12.98
CA LYS A 201 1.21 23.60 -11.73
C LYS A 201 1.83 22.80 -10.58
N CYS A 202 2.15 21.52 -10.75
CA CYS A 202 2.84 20.71 -9.76
C CYS A 202 4.22 21.28 -9.41
N VAL A 203 5.03 21.59 -10.44
CA VAL A 203 6.36 22.16 -10.26
C VAL A 203 6.31 23.46 -9.47
N ARG A 204 5.38 24.37 -9.80
CA ARG A 204 5.21 25.62 -9.07
C ARG A 204 4.93 25.40 -7.60
N VAL A 205 3.93 24.58 -7.27
CA VAL A 205 3.58 24.29 -5.87
C VAL A 205 4.75 23.66 -5.12
N LEU A 206 5.41 22.65 -5.72
CA LEU A 206 6.52 21.96 -5.07
C LEU A 206 7.75 22.86 -4.84
N ARG A 207 8.01 23.80 -5.75
CA ARG A 207 9.07 24.82 -5.57
C ARG A 207 8.75 25.78 -4.44
N GLU A 208 7.52 26.28 -4.41
CA GLU A 208 7.05 27.22 -3.38
C GLU A 208 7.10 26.56 -1.98
N GLU A 209 6.67 25.30 -1.89
CA GLU A 209 6.50 24.61 -0.61
C GLU A 209 7.78 23.96 -0.08
N MET A 210 8.66 23.49 -0.95
CA MET A 210 9.76 22.60 -0.55
C MET A 210 11.15 23.10 -0.95
N ALA A 211 11.26 24.11 -1.81
CA ALA A 211 12.51 24.65 -2.33
C ALA A 211 13.54 23.54 -2.73
N PRO A 212 13.14 22.55 -3.56
CA PRO A 212 14.03 21.42 -3.90
C PRO A 212 15.19 21.88 -4.79
N ALA A 213 16.25 21.05 -4.87
CA ALA A 213 17.33 21.26 -5.84
C ALA A 213 16.89 20.83 -7.25
N ALA A 214 16.04 19.81 -7.36
CA ALA A 214 15.46 19.38 -8.62
C ALA A 214 14.10 18.71 -8.44
N ILE A 215 13.28 18.74 -9.52
CA ILE A 215 12.05 17.98 -9.66
C ILE A 215 12.17 17.13 -10.92
N VAL A 216 12.06 15.80 -10.77
CA VAL A 216 12.17 14.83 -11.85
C VAL A 216 10.87 14.06 -11.98
N GLU A 217 10.34 13.93 -13.20
CA GLU A 217 9.22 13.03 -13.46
C GLU A 217 9.74 11.62 -13.72
N ARG A 218 9.28 10.66 -12.93
CA ARG A 218 9.67 9.26 -13.04
C ARG A 218 8.46 8.34 -12.95
N PRO A 219 7.60 8.31 -13.97
CA PRO A 219 6.42 7.47 -13.95
C PRO A 219 6.79 5.99 -14.11
N ASP A 220 5.91 5.13 -13.60
CA ASP A 220 6.00 3.70 -13.82
C ASP A 220 5.73 3.36 -15.30
N PRO A 221 6.68 2.73 -16.01
CA PRO A 221 6.52 2.44 -17.45
C PRO A 221 5.30 1.56 -17.76
N ARG A 222 5.00 0.58 -16.87
CA ARG A 222 3.87 -0.33 -17.03
C ARG A 222 2.54 0.40 -16.86
N VAL A 223 2.46 1.32 -15.91
CA VAL A 223 1.25 2.13 -15.72
C VAL A 223 1.03 3.05 -16.91
N ARG A 224 2.08 3.65 -17.46
CA ARG A 224 1.97 4.46 -18.69
C ARG A 224 1.47 3.65 -19.89
N GLU A 225 1.98 2.44 -20.06
CA GLU A 225 1.49 1.53 -21.10
C GLU A 225 -0.01 1.23 -20.95
N LEU A 226 -0.48 0.91 -19.70
CA LEU A 226 -1.88 0.67 -19.40
C LEU A 226 -2.78 1.91 -19.61
N GLU A 227 -2.24 3.10 -19.45
CA GLU A 227 -2.92 4.37 -19.68
C GLU A 227 -2.81 4.85 -21.15
N GLY A 228 -2.11 4.10 -22.03
CA GLY A 228 -1.88 4.44 -23.43
C GLY A 228 -1.01 5.68 -23.63
N LEU A 229 -0.05 5.91 -22.72
CA LEU A 229 0.83 7.08 -22.70
C LEU A 229 2.25 6.73 -23.18
N ALA A 230 2.86 7.62 -23.94
CA ALA A 230 4.26 7.53 -24.33
C ALA A 230 5.19 7.67 -23.12
N ALA A 231 6.43 7.20 -23.26
CA ALA A 231 7.47 7.48 -22.27
C ALA A 231 7.64 9.01 -22.11
N PRO A 232 7.75 9.52 -20.87
CA PRO A 232 7.98 10.95 -20.65
C PRO A 232 9.40 11.32 -21.05
N SER A 233 9.64 12.64 -21.12
CA SER A 233 11.00 13.17 -21.22
C SER A 233 11.83 12.69 -20.02
N GLN A 234 13.11 12.39 -20.25
CA GLN A 234 14.06 12.08 -19.18
C GLN A 234 14.69 13.35 -18.59
N GLU A 235 14.40 14.52 -19.18
CA GLU A 235 14.87 15.79 -18.66
C GLU A 235 14.14 16.13 -17.35
N PRO A 236 14.84 16.71 -16.36
CA PRO A 236 14.21 17.22 -15.17
C PRO A 236 13.14 18.27 -15.50
N LEU A 237 12.00 18.21 -14.81
CA LEU A 237 10.95 19.23 -14.94
C LEU A 237 11.41 20.60 -14.40
N TRP A 238 12.37 20.59 -13.46
CA TRP A 238 12.96 21.79 -12.89
C TRP A 238 14.30 21.51 -12.22
N LEU A 239 15.23 22.47 -12.33
CA LEU A 239 16.52 22.50 -11.64
C LEU A 239 16.70 23.87 -10.99
N ALA A 240 17.21 23.89 -9.74
CA ALA A 240 17.57 25.14 -9.06
C ALA A 240 18.81 25.78 -9.69
N ASP A 241 19.74 24.94 -10.14
CA ASP A 241 20.93 25.33 -10.90
C ASP A 241 20.93 24.57 -12.22
N ALA A 242 20.86 25.30 -13.33
CA ALA A 242 20.83 24.74 -14.68
C ALA A 242 22.06 23.92 -15.06
N GLY A 243 23.18 24.07 -14.33
CA GLY A 243 24.41 23.29 -14.50
C GLY A 243 24.46 22.01 -13.67
N ALA A 244 23.51 21.80 -12.74
CA ALA A 244 23.51 20.67 -11.84
C ALA A 244 23.11 19.37 -12.57
N LYS A 245 23.99 18.35 -12.51
CA LYS A 245 23.63 16.98 -12.89
C LYS A 245 23.04 16.29 -11.66
N VAL A 246 21.71 16.27 -11.55
CA VAL A 246 21.01 15.70 -10.39
C VAL A 246 20.44 14.33 -10.77
N ALA A 247 21.33 13.35 -10.97
CA ALA A 247 20.92 11.96 -11.18
C ALA A 247 20.86 11.17 -9.87
N SER A 248 21.66 11.55 -8.85
CA SER A 248 21.74 10.82 -7.60
C SER A 248 21.91 11.76 -6.40
N THR A 249 21.46 11.32 -5.23
CA THR A 249 21.63 12.02 -3.96
C THR A 249 21.73 11.04 -2.79
N ARG A 250 21.87 11.59 -1.58
CA ARG A 250 21.68 10.87 -0.32
C ARG A 250 20.47 11.43 0.40
N PHE A 251 19.80 10.57 1.14
CA PHE A 251 18.70 10.94 2.01
C PHE A 251 18.77 10.18 3.33
N ARG A 252 18.04 10.63 4.33
CA ARG A 252 18.02 10.02 5.67
C ARG A 252 16.65 9.50 6.02
N LEU A 253 16.65 8.30 6.65
CA LEU A 253 15.52 7.69 7.32
C LEU A 253 15.97 7.21 8.70
N ASN A 254 15.31 7.69 9.76
CA ASN A 254 15.62 7.34 11.15
C ASN A 254 17.10 7.54 11.49
N GLY A 255 17.72 8.60 10.94
CA GLY A 255 19.11 8.95 11.12
C GLY A 255 20.14 8.18 10.29
N LEU A 256 19.73 7.13 9.58
CA LEU A 256 20.61 6.39 8.66
C LEU A 256 20.57 7.01 7.26
N SER A 257 21.72 7.03 6.60
CA SER A 257 21.91 7.58 5.26
C SER A 257 21.72 6.50 4.19
N PHE A 258 20.96 6.84 3.14
CA PHE A 258 20.69 5.98 2.01
C PHE A 258 21.03 6.67 0.70
N HIS A 259 21.48 5.91 -0.28
CA HIS A 259 21.70 6.38 -1.63
C HIS A 259 20.38 6.37 -2.42
N TYR A 260 20.19 7.39 -3.22
CA TYR A 260 19.13 7.50 -4.20
C TYR A 260 19.73 7.75 -5.58
N ASP A 261 19.23 7.03 -6.59
CA ASP A 261 19.55 7.27 -8.00
C ASP A 261 18.24 7.34 -8.80
N ALA A 262 18.00 8.49 -9.44
CA ALA A 262 16.80 8.72 -10.25
C ALA A 262 16.73 7.79 -11.47
N ASN A 263 17.86 7.26 -11.96
CA ASN A 263 17.95 6.38 -13.11
C ASN A 263 17.93 4.89 -12.76
N ALA A 264 17.99 4.55 -11.46
CA ALA A 264 18.05 3.18 -10.97
C ALA A 264 16.99 2.91 -9.88
N GLY A 265 16.77 1.63 -9.56
CA GLY A 265 15.86 1.19 -8.49
C GLY A 265 14.41 0.95 -8.95
N GLN A 266 13.62 0.37 -8.04
CA GLN A 266 12.21 0.08 -8.24
C GLN A 266 11.33 1.26 -7.78
N LYS A 267 10.08 1.36 -8.30
CA LYS A 267 9.12 2.43 -8.00
C LYS A 267 9.77 3.82 -8.19
N THR A 268 9.66 4.67 -7.19
CA THR A 268 10.32 5.99 -7.14
C THR A 268 11.77 5.92 -6.71
N GLY A 269 12.25 4.80 -6.12
CA GLY A 269 13.64 4.59 -5.74
C GLY A 269 13.87 3.89 -4.40
N ALA A 270 13.06 4.15 -3.37
CA ALA A 270 13.13 3.49 -2.06
C ALA A 270 11.73 3.14 -1.55
N PHE A 271 11.66 2.23 -0.57
CA PHE A 271 10.42 1.84 0.09
C PHE A 271 10.16 2.74 1.31
N LEU A 272 9.73 3.99 1.04
CA LEU A 272 9.41 4.96 2.09
C LEU A 272 8.26 4.49 3.00
N ASP A 273 7.36 3.67 2.47
CA ASP A 273 6.25 3.06 3.20
C ASP A 273 6.69 2.16 4.37
N GLN A 274 7.94 1.64 4.33
CA GLN A 274 8.49 0.74 5.35
C GLN A 274 9.33 1.45 6.42
N HIS A 275 9.67 2.73 6.29
CA HIS A 275 10.65 3.36 7.18
C HIS A 275 10.29 3.28 8.68
N ALA A 276 9.00 3.40 9.01
CA ALA A 276 8.55 3.25 10.39
C ALA A 276 8.63 1.79 10.88
N ASN A 277 8.55 0.80 9.97
CA ASN A 277 8.69 -0.61 10.29
C ASN A 277 10.17 -0.99 10.46
N TYR A 278 11.10 -0.34 9.75
CA TYR A 278 12.53 -0.48 9.99
C TYR A 278 12.89 -0.11 11.43
N ALA A 279 12.45 1.07 11.90
CA ALA A 279 12.67 1.50 13.27
C ALA A 279 12.01 0.57 14.29
N ALA A 280 10.78 0.11 14.03
CA ALA A 280 10.08 -0.82 14.92
C ALA A 280 10.81 -2.17 15.06
N ALA A 281 11.33 -2.74 13.96
CA ALA A 281 12.10 -3.99 13.99
C ALA A 281 13.35 -3.84 14.87
N ARG A 282 14.11 -2.76 14.70
CA ARG A 282 15.27 -2.42 15.55
C ARG A 282 14.87 -2.31 17.03
N ASP A 283 13.83 -1.57 17.32
CA ASP A 283 13.42 -1.27 18.69
C ASP A 283 12.89 -2.52 19.40
N TRP A 284 12.16 -3.40 18.69
CA TRP A 284 11.74 -4.69 19.23
C TRP A 284 12.88 -5.67 19.41
N ALA A 285 13.83 -5.73 18.46
CA ALA A 285 15.05 -6.54 18.61
C ALA A 285 15.81 -6.14 19.89
N ARG A 286 15.94 -4.82 20.15
CA ARG A 286 16.57 -4.31 21.38
C ARG A 286 15.77 -4.69 22.63
N ARG A 287 14.45 -4.53 22.63
CA ARG A 287 13.58 -4.82 23.78
C ARG A 287 13.57 -6.29 24.17
N LEU A 288 13.59 -7.19 23.18
CA LEU A 288 13.61 -8.64 23.38
C LEU A 288 15.03 -9.17 23.68
N GLY A 289 16.07 -8.34 23.58
CA GLY A 289 17.46 -8.81 23.66
C GLY A 289 17.87 -9.68 22.46
N ALA A 290 17.12 -9.61 21.36
CA ALA A 290 17.39 -10.36 20.13
C ALA A 290 18.47 -9.64 19.29
N THR A 291 19.68 -9.51 19.85
CA THR A 291 20.75 -8.63 19.36
C THR A 291 22.01 -9.37 18.89
N GLY A 292 21.95 -10.70 18.75
CA GLY A 292 23.05 -11.52 18.27
C GLY A 292 23.14 -11.50 16.74
N ARG A 293 22.52 -12.49 16.09
CA ARG A 293 22.46 -12.65 14.64
C ARG A 293 21.09 -12.25 14.11
N ALA A 294 21.05 -11.42 13.08
CA ALA A 294 19.81 -11.05 12.39
C ALA A 294 19.87 -11.44 10.90
N LEU A 295 18.69 -11.71 10.33
CA LEU A 295 18.50 -12.03 8.93
C LEU A 295 17.41 -11.12 8.34
N ASP A 296 17.71 -10.45 7.22
CA ASP A 296 16.79 -9.64 6.44
C ASP A 296 16.58 -10.29 5.07
N VAL A 297 15.40 -10.82 4.81
CA VAL A 297 15.05 -11.57 3.59
C VAL A 297 14.26 -10.69 2.65
N CYS A 298 14.68 -10.63 1.39
CA CYS A 298 14.27 -9.65 0.38
C CYS A 298 14.65 -8.23 0.82
N CYS A 299 15.91 -8.08 1.24
CA CYS A 299 16.42 -6.89 1.91
C CYS A 299 16.53 -5.65 1.00
N TYR A 300 16.40 -5.80 -0.32
CA TYR A 300 16.52 -4.74 -1.32
C TYR A 300 17.82 -3.93 -1.10
N GLN A 301 17.72 -2.66 -0.75
CA GLN A 301 18.86 -1.76 -0.48
C GLN A 301 19.24 -1.71 1.01
N GLY A 302 18.83 -2.70 1.80
CA GLY A 302 19.25 -2.88 3.19
C GLY A 302 18.44 -2.07 4.22
N GLY A 303 17.17 -1.74 3.94
CA GLY A 303 16.36 -0.93 4.85
C GLY A 303 16.25 -1.53 6.26
N PHE A 304 15.73 -2.75 6.40
CA PHE A 304 15.66 -3.46 7.69
C PHE A 304 17.06 -3.85 8.18
N ALA A 305 17.93 -4.37 7.29
CA ALA A 305 19.26 -4.83 7.67
C ALA A 305 20.09 -3.77 8.39
N LEU A 306 20.13 -2.54 7.86
CA LEU A 306 20.92 -1.45 8.45
C LEU A 306 20.34 -0.97 9.78
N HIS A 307 19.02 -0.95 9.94
CA HIS A 307 18.40 -0.62 11.23
C HIS A 307 18.64 -1.72 12.28
N LEU A 308 18.62 -3.00 11.88
CA LEU A 308 19.02 -4.09 12.77
C LEU A 308 20.51 -4.04 13.11
N ALA A 309 21.36 -3.57 12.21
CA ALA A 309 22.79 -3.39 12.45
C ALA A 309 23.12 -2.32 13.51
N GLU A 310 22.16 -1.44 13.89
CA GLU A 310 22.32 -0.55 15.05
C GLU A 310 22.26 -1.28 16.39
N VAL A 311 21.73 -2.51 16.43
CA VAL A 311 21.49 -3.25 17.69
C VAL A 311 22.02 -4.68 17.67
N CYS A 312 22.12 -5.33 16.51
CA CYS A 312 22.61 -6.69 16.35
C CYS A 312 24.12 -6.71 16.10
N ARG A 313 24.78 -7.81 16.47
CA ARG A 313 26.23 -7.99 16.25
C ARG A 313 26.56 -8.39 14.83
N ARG A 314 25.70 -9.22 14.22
CA ARG A 314 25.84 -9.67 12.84
C ARG A 314 24.51 -9.62 12.14
N VAL A 315 24.46 -9.09 10.92
CA VAL A 315 23.27 -9.02 10.08
C VAL A 315 23.60 -9.63 8.72
N THR A 316 22.74 -10.51 8.25
CA THR A 316 22.79 -11.03 6.87
C THR A 316 21.59 -10.52 6.09
N GLY A 317 21.82 -9.85 4.97
CA GLY A 317 20.79 -9.42 4.03
C GLY A 317 20.77 -10.33 2.81
N VAL A 318 19.57 -10.83 2.43
CA VAL A 318 19.37 -11.71 1.27
C VAL A 318 18.48 -11.00 0.26
N ASP A 319 18.91 -10.93 -1.00
CA ASP A 319 18.08 -10.46 -2.13
C ASP A 319 18.51 -11.16 -3.42
N THR A 320 17.59 -11.26 -4.40
CA THR A 320 17.90 -11.81 -5.72
C THR A 320 18.58 -10.81 -6.65
N SER A 321 18.50 -9.51 -6.32
CA SER A 321 19.00 -8.41 -7.14
C SER A 321 20.40 -7.99 -6.74
N ARG A 322 21.41 -8.40 -7.50
CA ARG A 322 22.79 -7.97 -7.33
C ARG A 322 22.91 -6.45 -7.28
N ALA A 323 22.22 -5.75 -8.19
CA ALA A 323 22.24 -4.29 -8.24
C ALA A 323 21.67 -3.65 -6.95
N SER A 324 20.66 -4.26 -6.33
CA SER A 324 20.12 -3.80 -5.04
C SER A 324 21.15 -4.00 -3.91
N LEU A 325 21.83 -5.14 -3.88
CA LEU A 325 22.87 -5.45 -2.89
C LEU A 325 24.09 -4.53 -3.02
N GLU A 326 24.46 -4.13 -4.24
CA GLU A 326 25.53 -3.15 -4.46
C GLU A 326 25.17 -1.75 -3.90
N VAL A 327 23.89 -1.37 -3.95
CA VAL A 327 23.40 -0.16 -3.29
C VAL A 327 23.34 -0.35 -1.77
N ALA A 328 22.95 -1.54 -1.28
CA ALA A 328 22.94 -1.87 0.14
C ALA A 328 24.37 -1.76 0.74
N GLU A 329 25.40 -2.22 0.03
CA GLU A 329 26.79 -2.05 0.46
C GLU A 329 27.19 -0.56 0.53
N LYS A 330 26.84 0.26 -0.49
CA LYS A 330 27.08 1.71 -0.45
C LYS A 330 26.37 2.37 0.73
N ASN A 331 25.16 1.91 1.06
CA ASN A 331 24.40 2.39 2.22
C ASN A 331 25.08 1.97 3.52
N LEU A 332 25.58 0.75 3.62
CA LEU A 332 26.38 0.28 4.75
C LEU A 332 27.64 1.13 4.96
N GLU A 333 28.42 1.36 3.91
CA GLU A 333 29.62 2.20 3.95
C GLU A 333 29.31 3.62 4.42
N ALA A 334 28.19 4.22 3.95
CA ALA A 334 27.78 5.56 4.36
C ALA A 334 27.42 5.65 5.86
N ASN A 335 27.07 4.52 6.48
CA ASN A 335 26.68 4.42 7.90
C ASN A 335 27.76 3.75 8.79
N ARG A 336 28.90 3.30 8.26
CA ARG A 336 29.97 2.64 9.03
C ARG A 336 30.36 3.36 10.33
N PRO A 337 30.43 4.71 10.40
CA PRO A 337 30.75 5.38 11.66
C PRO A 337 29.73 5.15 12.79
N ARG A 338 28.50 4.75 12.45
CA ARG A 338 27.39 4.51 13.41
C ARG A 338 27.18 3.01 13.68
N LEU A 339 27.61 2.14 12.77
CA LEU A 339 27.31 0.71 12.80
C LEU A 339 28.56 -0.09 13.12
N ALA A 340 28.55 -0.77 14.27
CA ALA A 340 29.60 -1.70 14.67
C ALA A 340 29.36 -3.15 14.24
N ALA A 341 28.18 -3.44 13.67
CA ALA A 341 27.79 -4.76 13.24
C ALA A 341 28.63 -5.26 12.04
N GLU A 342 28.90 -6.57 12.01
CA GLU A 342 29.28 -7.27 10.79
C GLU A 342 28.02 -7.43 9.92
N VAL A 343 28.09 -6.98 8.66
CA VAL A 343 26.98 -7.08 7.73
C VAL A 343 27.45 -7.80 6.47
N ASP A 344 26.74 -8.86 6.11
CA ASP A 344 27.00 -9.68 4.93
C ASP A 344 25.79 -9.62 3.98
N TRP A 345 26.05 -9.59 2.66
CA TRP A 345 25.04 -9.60 1.62
C TRP A 345 25.12 -10.90 0.82
N VAL A 346 23.98 -11.57 0.68
CA VAL A 346 23.84 -12.85 -0.04
C VAL A 346 22.88 -12.69 -1.20
N GLU A 347 23.39 -12.90 -2.42
CA GLU A 347 22.56 -12.95 -3.62
C GLU A 347 21.94 -14.33 -3.76
N GLY A 348 20.59 -14.41 -3.81
CA GLY A 348 19.92 -15.67 -4.06
C GLY A 348 18.42 -15.64 -3.84
N ASP A 349 17.79 -16.76 -4.22
CA ASP A 349 16.34 -16.95 -4.05
C ASP A 349 15.98 -17.21 -2.59
N ALA A 350 15.04 -16.41 -2.06
CA ALA A 350 14.64 -16.48 -0.66
C ALA A 350 14.11 -17.88 -0.26
N PHE A 351 13.34 -18.54 -1.13
CA PHE A 351 12.79 -19.85 -0.81
C PHE A 351 13.87 -20.94 -0.76
N ALA A 352 14.83 -20.88 -1.67
CA ALA A 352 15.96 -21.82 -1.70
C ALA A 352 16.85 -21.63 -0.48
N ILE A 353 17.30 -20.38 -0.22
CA ILE A 353 18.19 -20.06 0.89
C ILE A 353 17.55 -20.41 2.24
N LEU A 354 16.30 -20.00 2.48
CA LEU A 354 15.63 -20.31 3.75
C LEU A 354 15.42 -21.79 3.94
N ARG A 355 15.19 -22.57 2.87
CA ARG A 355 15.10 -24.02 2.95
C ARG A 355 16.43 -24.61 3.37
N ASP A 356 17.50 -24.29 2.63
CA ASP A 356 18.83 -24.84 2.88
C ASP A 356 19.33 -24.50 4.29
N TRP A 357 19.15 -23.24 4.73
CA TRP A 357 19.60 -22.83 6.06
C TRP A 357 18.72 -23.41 7.19
N SER A 358 17.41 -23.49 6.98
CA SER A 358 16.50 -24.16 7.94
C SER A 358 16.84 -25.65 8.09
N ASP A 359 17.15 -26.35 6.98
CA ASP A 359 17.51 -27.77 6.99
C ASP A 359 18.94 -27.99 7.54
N ALA A 360 19.83 -27.02 7.40
CA ALA A 360 21.16 -26.99 8.03
C ALA A 360 21.14 -26.64 9.54
N GLY A 361 20.00 -26.22 10.07
CA GLY A 361 19.87 -25.85 11.48
C GLY A 361 20.46 -24.48 11.83
N GLU A 362 20.55 -23.56 10.84
CA GLU A 362 20.95 -22.18 11.09
C GLU A 362 20.02 -21.50 12.09
N SER A 363 20.55 -20.56 12.87
CA SER A 363 19.81 -19.94 13.97
C SER A 363 20.08 -18.46 14.07
N PHE A 364 18.99 -17.66 14.25
CA PHE A 364 19.02 -16.22 14.33
C PHE A 364 18.24 -15.71 15.53
N ASP A 365 18.63 -14.55 16.06
CA ASP A 365 17.89 -13.89 17.14
C ASP A 365 16.72 -13.05 16.58
N ALA A 366 16.90 -12.48 15.37
CA ALA A 366 15.87 -11.72 14.68
C ALA A 366 15.83 -12.10 13.19
N ILE A 367 14.63 -12.27 12.64
CA ILE A 367 14.42 -12.48 11.20
C ILE A 367 13.37 -11.50 10.71
N VAL A 368 13.63 -10.90 9.54
CA VAL A 368 12.67 -10.09 8.78
C VAL A 368 12.37 -10.79 7.46
N LEU A 369 11.10 -10.85 7.10
CA LEU A 369 10.59 -11.33 5.82
C LEU A 369 9.78 -10.19 5.16
N ASP A 370 10.32 -9.56 4.12
CA ASP A 370 9.62 -8.52 3.35
C ASP A 370 9.54 -8.88 1.85
N PRO A 371 8.84 -9.99 1.50
CA PRO A 371 8.79 -10.47 0.14
C PRO A 371 7.98 -9.54 -0.77
N PRO A 372 8.21 -9.58 -2.09
CA PRO A 372 7.40 -8.87 -3.07
C PRO A 372 5.96 -9.38 -3.06
N ALA A 373 5.04 -8.59 -3.65
CA ALA A 373 3.62 -8.95 -3.73
C ALA A 373 3.41 -10.27 -4.50
N PHE A 374 3.04 -11.34 -3.81
CA PHE A 374 2.76 -12.65 -4.40
C PHE A 374 1.39 -12.70 -5.09
N ALA A 375 0.38 -11.96 -4.59
CA ALA A 375 -0.96 -11.91 -5.17
C ALA A 375 -1.17 -10.62 -5.97
N LYS A 376 -0.85 -10.64 -7.27
CA LYS A 376 -1.13 -9.52 -8.20
C LYS A 376 -2.57 -9.54 -8.74
N ALA A 377 -3.33 -10.59 -8.49
CA ALA A 377 -4.73 -10.75 -8.87
C ALA A 377 -5.44 -11.68 -7.88
N LYS A 378 -6.76 -11.55 -7.76
CA LYS A 378 -7.58 -12.35 -6.82
C LYS A 378 -7.39 -13.86 -6.99
N ARG A 379 -7.23 -14.35 -8.23
CA ARG A 379 -6.97 -15.77 -8.53
C ARG A 379 -5.62 -16.29 -8.01
N ALA A 380 -4.69 -15.41 -7.68
CA ALA A 380 -3.35 -15.78 -7.19
C ALA A 380 -3.27 -15.86 -5.65
N VAL A 381 -4.34 -15.54 -4.92
CA VAL A 381 -4.34 -15.45 -3.44
C VAL A 381 -3.96 -16.78 -2.79
N GLU A 382 -4.53 -17.90 -3.23
CA GLU A 382 -4.24 -19.21 -2.64
C GLU A 382 -2.75 -19.59 -2.79
N GLY A 383 -2.16 -19.35 -3.98
CA GLY A 383 -0.73 -19.54 -4.22
C GLY A 383 0.13 -18.62 -3.36
N ALA A 384 -0.29 -17.38 -3.22
CA ALA A 384 0.40 -16.40 -2.37
C ALA A 384 0.42 -16.81 -0.89
N LEU A 385 -0.72 -17.31 -0.36
CA LEU A 385 -0.81 -17.78 1.02
C LEU A 385 0.09 -18.98 1.29
N ARG A 386 0.23 -19.91 0.31
CA ARG A 386 1.21 -20.99 0.39
C ARG A 386 2.64 -20.47 0.46
N GLY A 387 2.98 -19.44 -0.35
CA GLY A 387 4.30 -18.80 -0.33
C GLY A 387 4.58 -18.12 1.02
N TYR A 388 3.63 -17.33 1.54
CA TYR A 388 3.77 -16.71 2.87
C TYR A 388 3.93 -17.76 3.96
N LYS A 389 3.12 -18.86 3.93
CA LYS A 389 3.25 -19.95 4.89
C LYS A 389 4.63 -20.59 4.84
N GLU A 390 5.17 -20.90 3.66
CA GLU A 390 6.48 -21.54 3.50
C GLU A 390 7.61 -20.66 4.03
N LEU A 391 7.67 -19.38 3.65
CA LEU A 391 8.70 -18.45 4.15
C LEU A 391 8.65 -18.36 5.67
N ASN A 392 7.45 -18.17 6.24
CA ASN A 392 7.27 -18.06 7.70
C ASN A 392 7.62 -19.37 8.41
N LEU A 393 7.28 -20.54 7.85
CA LEU A 393 7.65 -21.84 8.40
C LEU A 393 9.17 -21.97 8.53
N ARG A 394 9.90 -21.65 7.47
CA ARG A 394 11.36 -21.73 7.45
C ARG A 394 11.99 -20.75 8.45
N ALA A 395 11.52 -19.50 8.47
CA ALA A 395 11.97 -18.52 9.43
C ALA A 395 11.71 -18.95 10.89
N LEU A 396 10.51 -19.47 11.20
CA LEU A 396 10.15 -19.93 12.54
C LEU A 396 11.01 -21.09 13.05
N ARG A 397 11.51 -21.94 12.17
CA ARG A 397 12.47 -23.00 12.53
C ARG A 397 13.83 -22.44 12.90
N MET A 398 14.21 -21.28 12.33
CA MET A 398 15.52 -20.66 12.53
C MET A 398 15.53 -19.58 13.62
N VAL A 399 14.39 -19.01 13.99
CA VAL A 399 14.34 -18.03 15.10
C VAL A 399 14.52 -18.72 16.42
N ARG A 400 15.44 -18.22 17.27
CA ARG A 400 15.66 -18.72 18.64
C ARG A 400 14.42 -18.46 19.52
N PRO A 401 14.19 -19.29 20.56
CA PRO A 401 13.20 -18.96 21.59
C PRO A 401 13.44 -17.59 22.20
N GLY A 402 12.39 -16.78 22.33
CA GLY A 402 12.47 -15.37 22.75
C GLY A 402 12.92 -14.41 21.64
N GLY A 403 13.14 -14.91 20.42
CA GLY A 403 13.59 -14.10 19.29
C GLY A 403 12.45 -13.37 18.57
N LEU A 404 12.85 -12.51 17.66
CA LEU A 404 11.97 -11.63 16.86
C LEU A 404 11.72 -12.20 15.46
N LEU A 405 10.47 -12.25 15.04
CA LEU A 405 10.09 -12.41 13.64
C LEU A 405 9.26 -11.19 13.19
N VAL A 406 9.73 -10.51 12.14
CA VAL A 406 8.94 -9.48 11.45
C VAL A 406 8.56 -10.04 10.09
N THR A 407 7.27 -10.07 9.75
CA THR A 407 6.81 -10.59 8.47
C THR A 407 5.83 -9.65 7.80
N CYS A 408 6.10 -9.30 6.54
CA CYS A 408 5.38 -8.30 5.77
C CYS A 408 4.64 -8.91 4.57
N SER A 409 3.61 -8.20 4.12
CA SER A 409 2.91 -8.46 2.87
C SER A 409 2.45 -7.15 2.25
N CYS A 410 2.86 -6.86 1.02
CA CYS A 410 2.35 -5.76 0.21
C CYS A 410 1.30 -6.20 -0.83
N SER A 411 0.76 -7.42 -0.71
CA SER A 411 -0.29 -7.94 -1.60
C SER A 411 -1.65 -7.32 -1.26
N HIS A 412 -2.24 -6.55 -2.18
CA HIS A 412 -3.57 -5.95 -2.00
C HIS A 412 -4.69 -6.97 -1.76
N HIS A 413 -4.57 -8.15 -2.37
CA HIS A 413 -5.60 -9.19 -2.28
C HIS A 413 -5.41 -10.14 -1.08
N VAL A 414 -4.41 -9.93 -0.25
CA VAL A 414 -4.18 -10.66 1.01
C VAL A 414 -4.44 -9.69 2.15
N GLY A 415 -5.51 -9.89 2.89
CA GLY A 415 -5.86 -9.08 4.05
C GLY A 415 -5.12 -9.51 5.32
N TRP A 416 -5.40 -8.82 6.42
CA TRP A 416 -4.83 -9.13 7.74
C TRP A 416 -5.14 -10.55 8.20
N ALA A 417 -6.42 -10.96 8.10
CA ALA A 417 -6.86 -12.28 8.56
C ALA A 417 -6.19 -13.41 7.80
N GLU A 418 -6.03 -13.26 6.48
CA GLU A 418 -5.38 -14.27 5.65
C GLU A 418 -3.88 -14.37 5.94
N LEU A 419 -3.19 -13.24 6.12
CA LEU A 419 -1.77 -13.24 6.48
C LEU A 419 -1.55 -13.87 7.86
N GLU A 420 -2.33 -13.47 8.85
CA GLU A 420 -2.26 -14.03 10.22
C GLU A 420 -2.55 -15.53 10.23
N ALA A 421 -3.53 -15.99 9.47
CA ALA A 421 -3.84 -17.43 9.35
C ALA A 421 -2.68 -18.21 8.71
N ALA A 422 -2.01 -17.64 7.69
CA ALA A 422 -0.85 -18.28 7.06
C ALA A 422 0.33 -18.37 8.05
N VAL A 423 0.59 -17.33 8.84
CA VAL A 423 1.63 -17.32 9.88
C VAL A 423 1.30 -18.29 11.01
N ALA A 424 0.05 -18.32 11.48
CA ALA A 424 -0.40 -19.26 12.52
C ALA A 424 -0.27 -20.74 12.06
N ALA A 425 -0.62 -21.02 10.81
CA ALA A 425 -0.43 -22.35 10.23
C ALA A 425 1.06 -22.73 10.12
N ALA A 426 1.93 -21.77 9.75
CA ALA A 426 3.37 -21.97 9.73
C ALA A 426 3.93 -22.25 11.14
N ALA A 427 3.44 -21.53 12.16
CA ALA A 427 3.82 -21.73 13.55
C ALA A 427 3.44 -23.11 14.08
N ALA A 428 2.23 -23.58 13.75
CA ALA A 428 1.79 -24.94 14.09
C ALA A 428 2.69 -26.01 13.44
N ASP A 429 3.02 -25.87 12.15
CA ASP A 429 3.89 -26.81 11.43
C ASP A 429 5.36 -26.74 11.93
N ALA A 430 5.80 -25.61 12.44
CA ALA A 430 7.12 -25.45 13.07
C ALA A 430 7.15 -25.93 14.53
N ALA A 431 6.00 -26.34 15.10
CA ALA A 431 5.83 -26.62 16.53
C ALA A 431 6.30 -25.46 17.44
N ARG A 432 6.03 -24.22 17.00
CA ARG A 432 6.41 -23.00 17.72
C ARG A 432 5.17 -22.21 18.15
N ARG A 433 5.26 -21.58 19.30
CA ARG A 433 4.28 -20.59 19.73
C ARG A 433 4.76 -19.19 19.32
N VAL A 434 3.86 -18.38 18.73
CA VAL A 434 4.16 -17.02 18.35
C VAL A 434 3.21 -16.06 19.07
N ARG A 435 3.76 -14.97 19.57
CA ARG A 435 3.01 -13.91 20.23
C ARG A 435 3.03 -12.67 19.34
N LEU A 436 1.86 -12.18 18.94
CA LEU A 436 1.73 -10.93 18.20
C LEU A 436 2.02 -9.74 19.13
N LEU A 437 3.07 -9.00 18.83
CA LEU A 437 3.46 -7.79 19.56
C LEU A 437 2.81 -6.54 18.96
N GLU A 438 2.88 -6.39 17.62
CA GLU A 438 2.28 -5.28 16.89
C GLU A 438 1.73 -5.71 15.53
N ARG A 439 0.61 -5.06 15.13
CA ARG A 439 0.17 -4.96 13.73
C ARG A 439 0.53 -3.58 13.22
N ARG A 440 1.26 -3.50 12.12
CA ARG A 440 1.74 -2.26 11.54
C ARG A 440 1.39 -2.20 10.04
N GLY A 441 0.98 -1.04 9.58
CA GLY A 441 0.75 -0.77 8.15
C GLY A 441 1.95 -0.04 7.53
N ALA A 442 1.66 0.71 6.47
CA ALA A 442 2.59 1.65 5.87
C ALA A 442 2.90 2.81 6.84
N ALA A 443 4.01 3.46 6.63
CA ALA A 443 4.42 4.63 7.40
C ALA A 443 3.41 5.79 7.29
N PRO A 444 3.38 6.74 8.25
CA PRO A 444 2.35 7.78 8.35
C PRO A 444 2.23 8.70 7.13
N ASP A 445 3.26 8.81 6.31
CA ASP A 445 3.25 9.55 5.04
C ASP A 445 2.45 8.83 3.94
N HIS A 446 2.06 7.57 4.17
CA HIS A 446 1.18 6.74 3.33
C HIS A 446 -0.16 6.48 4.06
N PRO A 447 -1.03 7.47 4.24
CA PRO A 447 -2.23 7.35 5.06
C PRO A 447 -3.24 6.36 4.47
N VAL A 448 -3.93 5.64 5.34
CA VAL A 448 -5.09 4.81 5.00
C VAL A 448 -6.35 5.66 5.10
N VAL A 449 -7.17 5.62 4.06
CA VAL A 449 -8.48 6.28 4.00
C VAL A 449 -9.56 5.21 4.08
N LEU A 450 -10.36 5.19 5.15
CA LEU A 450 -11.27 4.08 5.48
C LEU A 450 -12.30 3.76 4.40
N ASN A 451 -12.75 4.75 3.63
CA ASN A 451 -13.66 4.57 2.50
C ASN A 451 -12.96 4.34 1.15
N LEU A 452 -11.62 4.22 1.17
CA LEU A 452 -10.75 3.87 0.05
C LEU A 452 -9.82 2.71 0.47
N PRO A 453 -10.34 1.47 0.58
CA PRO A 453 -9.59 0.33 1.11
C PRO A 453 -8.34 0.01 0.28
N GLU A 454 -8.27 0.47 -0.95
CA GLU A 454 -7.09 0.33 -1.83
C GLU A 454 -5.87 1.12 -1.31
N THR A 455 -6.06 2.06 -0.38
CA THR A 455 -4.95 2.78 0.28
C THR A 455 -4.28 1.94 1.36
N GLU A 456 -4.93 0.87 1.86
CA GLU A 456 -4.36 -0.10 2.80
C GLU A 456 -3.79 -1.32 2.05
N TYR A 457 -2.52 -1.32 1.75
CA TYR A 457 -1.88 -2.41 1.00
C TYR A 457 -0.77 -3.12 1.77
N LEU A 458 -0.08 -2.43 2.68
CA LEU A 458 1.02 -2.97 3.46
C LEU A 458 0.53 -3.52 4.80
N LYS A 459 0.90 -4.74 5.12
CA LYS A 459 0.72 -5.41 6.41
C LYS A 459 2.08 -5.84 6.92
N CYS A 460 2.38 -5.57 8.18
CA CYS A 460 3.60 -5.97 8.86
C CYS A 460 3.23 -6.49 10.26
N LEU A 461 3.54 -7.75 10.52
CA LEU A 461 3.36 -8.39 11.82
C LEU A 461 4.70 -8.45 12.55
N VAL A 462 4.73 -7.94 13.75
CA VAL A 462 5.88 -8.03 14.66
C VAL A 462 5.58 -9.10 15.71
N LEU A 463 6.39 -10.14 15.77
CA LEU A 463 6.12 -11.37 16.51
C LEU A 463 7.29 -11.74 17.42
N GLU A 464 7.00 -12.13 18.66
CA GLU A 464 7.93 -12.87 19.51
C GLU A 464 7.71 -14.37 19.31
N VAL A 465 8.78 -15.13 19.16
CA VAL A 465 8.77 -16.57 18.90
C VAL A 465 9.21 -17.34 20.15
N GLU A 466 8.33 -18.16 20.70
CA GLU A 466 8.57 -19.02 21.90
C GLU A 466 8.93 -20.45 21.52
#